data_31daefebca100e31cb274a7c08277888
#
_entry.id   31daefebca100e31cb274a7c08277888
#
_cell.length_a   1.000
_cell.length_b   1.000
_cell.length_c   1.000
_cell.angle_alpha   90.00
_cell.angle_beta   90.00
_cell.angle_gamma   90.00
#
_symmetry.space_group_name_H-M   'P 1'
#
loop_
_entity.id
_entity.type
_entity.pdbx_description
1 polymer ?
#
loop_
_entity_poly.entity_id
_entity_poly.type
_entity_poly.pdbx_seq_one_letter_code
_entity_poly.pdbx_strand_id
1 'polypeptide(L)'
;GGRGGDAALAYYGVADRAGNVAQVQRQIVYDDPIPPLLTLLGGEHITVPFGAGFGEPGYAAMDNADGDLTPYVTVSGSVDTGTAGDYELRYTVEDSRHNRSEVVRIVTVERQPAGTVYLTFDDGPSKHTEDLLDILAKYDVKVTFFVVNYGYNDVIGKEYAAGHTVGVHSATHDYHTIFASEEAYFEDLQAMNDIIYAQTGTYADLIRFPGGSSNTISSFNPGIMTRLTQAVVERGYTYFDWNVSSEDAGGTTDPDVVFQNVIDGIEGRKNSVVLMHDSKGYTVEAVERIITWCLDNGYELRPLTKDSPTAHHSVSN
;
A
#
# COMPACT_ATOMS: atom_id res chain seq x y z
N GLY A 1 15.82 -47.64 -8.69
CA GLY A 1 15.70 -48.60 -7.64
C GLY A 1 14.22 -48.77 -7.31
N GLY A 2 13.71 -50.00 -7.36
CA GLY A 2 12.27 -50.28 -7.21
C GLY A 2 11.76 -49.94 -5.82
N ARG A 3 10.64 -49.26 -5.77
CA ARG A 3 9.77 -49.19 -4.60
C ARG A 3 9.13 -50.55 -4.38
N GLY A 4 9.68 -51.34 -3.49
CA GLY A 4 9.15 -52.63 -3.13
C GLY A 4 9.29 -52.79 -1.64
N GLY A 5 8.19 -53.02 -0.92
CA GLY A 5 8.24 -53.24 0.49
C GLY A 5 9.22 -54.39 0.82
N ASP A 6 10.17 -54.10 1.69
CA ASP A 6 11.21 -55.03 2.08
C ASP A 6 10.54 -56.24 2.77
N ALA A 7 10.47 -57.35 2.05
CA ALA A 7 10.09 -58.59 2.64
C ALA A 7 11.37 -59.32 3.12
N ALA A 8 11.50 -59.46 4.42
CA ALA A 8 12.56 -60.28 4.99
C ALA A 8 12.12 -61.77 4.97
N LEU A 9 13.02 -62.65 4.55
CA LEU A 9 12.80 -64.10 4.62
C LEU A 9 13.49 -64.65 5.87
N ALA A 10 12.73 -65.16 6.82
CA ALA A 10 13.25 -65.89 7.96
C ALA A 10 13.21 -67.40 7.67
N TYR A 11 14.35 -68.02 7.78
CA TYR A 11 14.51 -69.46 7.59
C TYR A 11 14.63 -70.17 8.95
N TYR A 12 13.78 -71.15 9.20
CA TYR A 12 13.83 -71.97 10.39
C TYR A 12 14.18 -73.39 9.97
N GLY A 13 15.27 -73.94 10.52
CA GLY A 13 15.70 -75.31 10.25
C GLY A 13 15.72 -76.14 11.52
N VAL A 14 15.26 -77.38 11.46
CA VAL A 14 15.43 -78.38 12.50
C VAL A 14 16.05 -79.64 11.89
N ALA A 15 17.05 -80.19 12.57
CA ALA A 15 17.68 -81.44 12.18
C ALA A 15 17.29 -82.54 13.17
N ASP A 16 16.98 -83.77 12.70
CA ASP A 16 16.79 -84.96 13.55
C ASP A 16 18.17 -85.53 13.92
N ARG A 17 18.15 -86.55 14.79
CA ARG A 17 19.38 -87.25 15.24
C ARG A 17 20.09 -88.04 14.14
N ALA A 18 19.42 -88.28 13.00
CA ALA A 18 19.98 -88.96 11.84
C ALA A 18 20.55 -88.00 10.85
N GLY A 19 20.48 -86.67 11.10
CA GLY A 19 21.02 -85.57 10.21
C GLY A 19 20.03 -85.11 9.13
N ASN A 20 18.79 -85.53 9.13
CA ASN A 20 17.77 -85.04 8.21
C ASN A 20 17.34 -83.61 8.64
N VAL A 21 17.36 -82.67 7.70
CA VAL A 21 17.02 -81.27 7.95
C VAL A 21 15.66 -80.97 7.32
N ALA A 22 14.75 -80.43 8.13
CA ALA A 22 13.52 -79.79 7.66
C ALA A 22 13.70 -78.26 7.75
N GLN A 23 13.40 -77.53 6.69
CA GLN A 23 13.44 -76.09 6.64
C GLN A 23 12.04 -75.52 6.36
N VAL A 24 11.68 -74.41 7.08
CA VAL A 24 10.49 -73.64 6.85
C VAL A 24 10.91 -72.19 6.60
N GLN A 25 10.39 -71.60 5.55
CA GLN A 25 10.59 -70.23 5.20
C GLN A 25 9.37 -69.40 5.63
N ARG A 26 9.61 -68.30 6.30
CA ARG A 26 8.58 -67.30 6.64
C ARG A 26 8.93 -65.98 5.99
N GLN A 27 7.97 -65.42 5.23
CA GLN A 27 8.07 -64.06 4.73
C GLN A 27 7.54 -63.12 5.83
N ILE A 28 8.36 -62.13 6.19
CA ILE A 28 8.00 -61.04 7.08
C ILE A 28 7.79 -59.82 6.19
N VAL A 29 6.57 -59.38 6.09
CA VAL A 29 6.25 -58.11 5.35
C VAL A 29 6.15 -57.00 6.40
N TYR A 30 6.94 -55.98 6.20
CA TYR A 30 6.81 -54.77 6.99
C TYR A 30 5.55 -54.02 6.53
N ASP A 31 4.66 -53.70 7.44
CA ASP A 31 3.46 -52.90 7.18
C ASP A 31 3.69 -51.50 7.70
N ASP A 32 3.54 -50.53 6.83
CA ASP A 32 3.69 -49.09 7.16
C ASP A 32 2.31 -48.42 7.02
N PRO A 33 1.64 -48.07 8.13
CA PRO A 33 0.35 -47.39 8.11
C PRO A 33 0.47 -45.87 8.19
N ILE A 34 1.68 -45.31 8.21
CA ILE A 34 1.92 -43.90 8.44
C ILE A 34 2.04 -43.15 7.10
N PRO A 35 1.16 -42.15 6.82
CA PRO A 35 1.25 -41.40 5.60
C PRO A 35 2.46 -40.43 5.61
N PRO A 36 2.99 -40.04 4.48
CA PRO A 36 4.05 -39.07 4.36
C PRO A 36 3.72 -37.73 5.03
N LEU A 37 4.68 -37.11 5.71
CA LEU A 37 4.57 -35.75 6.20
C LEU A 37 4.84 -34.78 5.05
N LEU A 38 3.78 -34.08 4.59
CA LEU A 38 3.85 -33.07 3.53
C LEU A 38 3.81 -31.68 4.15
N THR A 39 4.83 -30.85 3.85
CA THR A 39 5.00 -29.51 4.43
C THR A 39 5.14 -28.46 3.31
N LEU A 40 4.44 -27.33 3.41
CA LEU A 40 4.55 -26.20 2.51
C LEU A 40 5.62 -25.20 3.02
N LEU A 41 6.56 -24.83 2.16
CA LEU A 41 7.49 -23.74 2.43
C LEU A 41 6.80 -22.41 2.13
N GLY A 42 7.05 -21.37 2.94
CA GLY A 42 6.41 -20.05 2.78
C GLY A 42 4.96 -19.94 3.28
N GLY A 43 4.42 -21.01 3.90
CA GLY A 43 3.09 -21.00 4.51
C GLY A 43 1.96 -21.50 3.62
N GLU A 44 0.79 -21.65 4.21
CA GLU A 44 -0.44 -22.13 3.56
C GLU A 44 -1.22 -20.99 2.89
N HIS A 45 -0.99 -19.74 3.31
CA HIS A 45 -1.61 -18.54 2.74
C HIS A 45 -0.53 -17.60 2.23
N ILE A 46 -0.67 -17.16 0.96
CA ILE A 46 0.22 -16.21 0.31
C ILE A 46 -0.62 -15.13 -0.34
N THR A 47 -0.25 -13.86 -0.17
CA THR A 47 -0.86 -12.72 -0.86
C THR A 47 0.07 -12.27 -1.99
N VAL A 48 -0.50 -12.03 -3.17
CA VAL A 48 0.23 -11.58 -4.37
C VAL A 48 -0.45 -10.34 -4.93
N PRO A 49 0.29 -9.26 -5.21
CA PRO A 49 -0.26 -8.08 -5.86
C PRO A 49 -0.83 -8.41 -7.25
N PHE A 50 -1.88 -7.69 -7.65
CA PHE A 50 -2.48 -7.82 -8.98
C PHE A 50 -1.43 -7.66 -10.09
N GLY A 51 -1.40 -8.60 -11.04
CA GLY A 51 -0.46 -8.58 -12.16
C GLY A 51 1.00 -8.91 -11.83
N ALA A 52 1.34 -9.15 -10.57
CA ALA A 52 2.68 -9.59 -10.17
C ALA A 52 2.89 -11.08 -10.52
N GLY A 53 4.14 -11.49 -10.76
CA GLY A 53 4.44 -12.91 -10.95
C GLY A 53 4.25 -13.71 -9.65
N PHE A 54 3.54 -14.84 -9.71
CA PHE A 54 3.52 -15.81 -8.62
C PHE A 54 4.70 -16.76 -8.76
N GLY A 55 5.55 -16.84 -7.72
CA GLY A 55 6.63 -17.83 -7.60
C GLY A 55 6.28 -18.83 -6.50
N GLU A 56 6.24 -20.12 -6.82
CA GLU A 56 6.02 -21.20 -5.85
C GLU A 56 7.18 -21.27 -4.85
N PRO A 57 6.98 -21.04 -3.54
CA PRO A 57 8.07 -21.05 -2.53
C PRO A 57 8.63 -22.45 -2.27
N GLY A 58 7.91 -23.50 -2.68
CA GLY A 58 8.33 -24.88 -2.54
C GLY A 58 7.55 -25.65 -1.46
N TYR A 59 7.89 -26.93 -1.37
CA TYR A 59 7.31 -27.90 -0.46
C TYR A 59 8.33 -29.01 -0.17
N ALA A 60 8.07 -29.82 0.86
CA ALA A 60 8.85 -31.00 1.19
C ALA A 60 7.92 -32.15 1.63
N ALA A 61 8.27 -33.38 1.28
CA ALA A 61 7.55 -34.56 1.70
C ALA A 61 8.53 -35.62 2.24
N MET A 62 8.32 -36.05 3.47
CA MET A 62 9.17 -37.07 4.13
C MET A 62 8.29 -38.20 4.68
N ASP A 63 8.73 -39.40 4.44
CA ASP A 63 8.10 -40.61 4.96
C ASP A 63 9.06 -41.40 5.86
N ASN A 64 8.51 -42.11 6.83
CA ASN A 64 9.31 -42.86 7.80
C ASN A 64 9.95 -44.12 7.20
N ALA A 65 9.34 -44.71 6.17
CA ALA A 65 9.82 -45.92 5.50
C ALA A 65 10.44 -45.64 4.13
N ASP A 66 9.81 -44.79 3.35
CA ASP A 66 10.23 -44.47 1.97
C ASP A 66 11.21 -43.27 1.89
N GLY A 67 11.38 -42.52 2.99
CA GLY A 67 12.31 -41.40 3.06
C GLY A 67 11.81 -40.14 2.34
N ASP A 68 12.66 -39.51 1.52
CA ASP A 68 12.33 -38.27 0.80
C ASP A 68 11.42 -38.56 -0.41
N LEU A 69 10.16 -38.15 -0.30
CA LEU A 69 9.13 -38.24 -1.33
C LEU A 69 8.85 -36.90 -2.03
N THR A 70 9.61 -35.84 -1.74
CA THR A 70 9.46 -34.51 -2.36
C THR A 70 9.41 -34.56 -3.90
N PRO A 71 10.24 -35.37 -4.61
CA PRO A 71 10.17 -35.47 -6.07
C PRO A 71 8.88 -36.12 -6.61
N TYR A 72 8.08 -36.71 -5.74
CA TYR A 72 6.85 -37.42 -6.11
C TYR A 72 5.59 -36.65 -5.73
N VAL A 73 5.74 -35.45 -5.15
CA VAL A 73 4.60 -34.58 -4.88
C VAL A 73 3.99 -34.12 -6.20
N THR A 74 2.69 -34.26 -6.31
CA THR A 74 1.90 -33.74 -7.43
C THR A 74 1.22 -32.46 -6.99
N VAL A 75 1.39 -31.40 -7.78
CA VAL A 75 0.72 -30.10 -7.56
C VAL A 75 -0.36 -29.92 -8.61
N SER A 76 -1.57 -29.57 -8.20
CA SER A 76 -2.69 -29.25 -9.06
C SER A 76 -3.29 -27.89 -8.69
N GLY A 77 -3.92 -27.22 -9.66
CA GLY A 77 -4.36 -25.84 -9.59
C GLY A 77 -3.42 -24.91 -10.34
N SER A 78 -3.85 -23.68 -10.51
CA SER A 78 -3.06 -22.60 -11.12
C SER A 78 -3.45 -21.26 -10.54
N VAL A 79 -2.52 -20.30 -10.53
CA VAL A 79 -2.74 -18.93 -10.08
C VAL A 79 -2.76 -18.02 -11.30
N ASP A 80 -3.89 -17.33 -11.51
CA ASP A 80 -3.98 -16.25 -12.50
C ASP A 80 -3.87 -14.90 -11.78
N THR A 81 -2.67 -14.32 -11.78
CA THR A 81 -2.42 -13.03 -11.11
C THR A 81 -3.05 -11.83 -11.83
N GLY A 82 -3.59 -12.01 -13.04
CA GLY A 82 -4.36 -10.99 -13.76
C GLY A 82 -5.82 -10.91 -13.36
N THR A 83 -6.28 -11.77 -12.46
CA THR A 83 -7.65 -11.78 -11.94
C THR A 83 -7.61 -11.86 -10.42
N ALA A 84 -8.23 -10.87 -9.75
CA ALA A 84 -8.29 -10.83 -8.29
C ALA A 84 -9.16 -11.97 -7.72
N GLY A 85 -8.72 -12.57 -6.62
CA GLY A 85 -9.45 -13.65 -5.95
C GLY A 85 -8.53 -14.66 -5.29
N ASP A 86 -9.12 -15.70 -4.71
CA ASP A 86 -8.40 -16.78 -4.05
C ASP A 86 -8.23 -17.97 -5.01
N TYR A 87 -7.02 -18.47 -5.08
CA TYR A 87 -6.62 -19.61 -5.90
C TYR A 87 -6.11 -20.74 -5.01
N GLU A 88 -6.62 -21.95 -5.24
CA GLU A 88 -6.17 -23.14 -4.52
C GLU A 88 -5.08 -23.88 -5.30
N LEU A 89 -3.94 -24.12 -4.65
CA LEU A 89 -2.93 -25.08 -5.10
C LEU A 89 -2.98 -26.28 -4.17
N ARG A 90 -3.24 -27.45 -4.71
CA ARG A 90 -3.38 -28.70 -3.98
C ARG A 90 -2.16 -29.58 -4.21
N TYR A 91 -1.50 -29.94 -3.13
CA TYR A 91 -0.30 -30.78 -3.10
C TYR A 91 -0.67 -32.14 -2.57
N THR A 92 -0.29 -33.20 -3.29
CA THR A 92 -0.58 -34.56 -2.90
C THR A 92 0.64 -35.45 -3.07
N VAL A 93 0.82 -36.39 -2.16
CA VAL A 93 1.89 -37.40 -2.21
C VAL A 93 1.37 -38.72 -1.66
N GLU A 94 1.88 -39.81 -2.20
CA GLU A 94 1.55 -41.18 -1.79
C GLU A 94 2.86 -41.96 -1.61
N ASP A 95 2.92 -42.77 -0.52
CA ASP A 95 4.03 -43.67 -0.25
C ASP A 95 3.90 -44.99 -1.03
N SER A 96 4.84 -45.93 -0.84
CA SER A 96 4.83 -47.25 -1.48
C SER A 96 3.72 -48.18 -0.95
N ARG A 97 3.06 -47.81 0.13
CA ARG A 97 1.95 -48.53 0.75
C ARG A 97 0.60 -47.93 0.50
N HIS A 98 0.54 -46.91 -0.35
CA HIS A 98 -0.67 -46.17 -0.72
C HIS A 98 -1.25 -45.30 0.42
N ASN A 99 -0.46 -44.98 1.46
CA ASN A 99 -0.88 -43.96 2.39
C ASN A 99 -0.66 -42.59 1.72
N ARG A 100 -1.70 -41.71 1.78
CA ARG A 100 -1.74 -40.46 1.07
C ARG A 100 -1.79 -39.27 2.01
N SER A 101 -1.03 -38.24 1.68
CA SER A 101 -1.13 -36.93 2.31
C SER A 101 -1.51 -35.88 1.28
N GLU A 102 -2.27 -34.90 1.76
CA GLU A 102 -2.73 -33.75 0.97
C GLU A 102 -2.68 -32.49 1.82
N VAL A 103 -2.20 -31.38 1.24
CA VAL A 103 -2.24 -30.05 1.80
C VAL A 103 -2.66 -29.05 0.72
N VAL A 104 -3.27 -27.94 1.12
CA VAL A 104 -3.74 -26.88 0.20
C VAL A 104 -3.06 -25.59 0.57
N ARG A 105 -2.59 -24.86 -0.46
CA ARG A 105 -2.16 -23.49 -0.35
C ARG A 105 -3.19 -22.58 -0.99
N ILE A 106 -3.60 -21.54 -0.26
CA ILE A 106 -4.44 -20.47 -0.78
C ILE A 106 -3.52 -19.32 -1.21
N VAL A 107 -3.64 -18.92 -2.47
CA VAL A 107 -2.97 -17.73 -3.00
C VAL A 107 -4.03 -16.68 -3.29
N THR A 108 -4.03 -15.61 -2.50
CA THR A 108 -4.92 -14.46 -2.68
C THR A 108 -4.28 -13.46 -3.62
N VAL A 109 -4.86 -13.26 -4.80
CA VAL A 109 -4.48 -12.16 -5.71
C VAL A 109 -5.30 -10.93 -5.33
N GLU A 110 -4.59 -9.85 -4.97
CA GLU A 110 -5.21 -8.60 -4.56
C GLU A 110 -6.04 -7.98 -5.70
N ARG A 111 -7.03 -7.15 -5.34
CA ARG A 111 -7.78 -6.40 -6.35
C ARG A 111 -6.90 -5.28 -6.90
N GLN A 112 -6.95 -5.04 -8.23
CA GLN A 112 -6.36 -3.84 -8.82
C GLN A 112 -7.11 -2.62 -8.28
N PRO A 113 -6.41 -1.60 -7.72
CA PRO A 113 -7.07 -0.37 -7.29
C PRO A 113 -7.82 0.31 -8.43
N ALA A 114 -9.01 0.89 -8.14
CA ALA A 114 -9.77 1.69 -9.09
C ALA A 114 -8.98 2.93 -9.53
N GLY A 115 -8.18 3.47 -8.61
CA GLY A 115 -7.28 4.60 -8.81
C GLY A 115 -6.57 4.95 -7.51
N THR A 116 -5.70 5.96 -7.55
CA THR A 116 -5.04 6.52 -6.37
C THR A 116 -5.58 7.93 -6.10
N VAL A 117 -5.94 8.18 -4.86
CA VAL A 117 -6.45 9.47 -4.38
C VAL A 117 -5.48 10.06 -3.37
N TYR A 118 -5.05 11.28 -3.64
CA TYR A 118 -4.22 12.08 -2.77
C TYR A 118 -5.09 13.17 -2.16
N LEU A 119 -5.56 12.96 -0.92
CA LEU A 119 -6.26 13.99 -0.17
C LEU A 119 -5.24 15.02 0.31
N THR A 120 -5.46 16.28 -0.02
CA THR A 120 -4.55 17.37 0.35
C THR A 120 -5.32 18.50 1.02
N PHE A 121 -4.70 19.07 2.05
CA PHE A 121 -5.31 20.12 2.87
C PHE A 121 -4.40 21.34 2.89
N ASP A 122 -4.94 22.50 2.48
CA ASP A 122 -4.25 23.78 2.47
C ASP A 122 -4.70 24.64 3.66
N ASP A 123 -3.95 25.69 3.96
CA ASP A 123 -4.25 26.72 4.96
C ASP A 123 -4.29 26.26 6.43
N GLY A 124 -3.89 25.02 6.70
CA GLY A 124 -3.70 24.52 8.06
C GLY A 124 -2.29 24.83 8.60
N PRO A 125 -2.02 24.41 9.85
CA PRO A 125 -2.97 23.87 10.82
C PRO A 125 -3.97 24.87 11.37
N SER A 126 -5.10 24.36 11.83
CA SER A 126 -6.19 25.16 12.42
C SER A 126 -6.71 24.48 13.70
N LYS A 127 -7.73 25.09 14.30
CA LYS A 127 -8.46 24.49 15.45
C LYS A 127 -9.20 23.17 15.10
N HIS A 128 -9.33 22.83 13.83
CA HIS A 128 -10.01 21.63 13.35
C HIS A 128 -9.04 20.53 12.92
N THR A 129 -7.74 20.82 12.83
CA THR A 129 -6.74 19.88 12.33
C THR A 129 -6.57 18.66 13.22
N GLU A 130 -6.66 18.82 14.55
CA GLU A 130 -6.58 17.68 15.48
C GLU A 130 -7.77 16.71 15.31
N ASP A 131 -9.00 17.22 15.12
CA ASP A 131 -10.17 16.39 14.83
C ASP A 131 -9.98 15.63 13.49
N LEU A 132 -9.38 16.28 12.49
CA LEU A 132 -9.04 15.64 11.23
C LEU A 132 -7.99 14.52 11.42
N LEU A 133 -6.95 14.74 12.22
CA LEU A 133 -5.95 13.72 12.53
C LEU A 133 -6.55 12.48 13.20
N ASP A 134 -7.53 12.67 14.09
CA ASP A 134 -8.24 11.56 14.73
C ASP A 134 -9.07 10.75 13.71
N ILE A 135 -9.73 11.42 12.77
CA ILE A 135 -10.44 10.76 11.66
C ILE A 135 -9.46 9.94 10.81
N LEU A 136 -8.33 10.54 10.39
CA LEU A 136 -7.32 9.88 9.56
C LEU A 136 -6.70 8.66 10.26
N ALA A 137 -6.42 8.78 11.56
CA ALA A 137 -5.89 7.70 12.38
C ALA A 137 -6.85 6.50 12.48
N LYS A 138 -8.17 6.74 12.57
CA LYS A 138 -9.20 5.69 12.63
C LYS A 138 -9.16 4.74 11.44
N TYR A 139 -8.79 5.25 10.26
CA TYR A 139 -8.74 4.48 9.00
C TYR A 139 -7.31 4.15 8.55
N ASP A 140 -6.30 4.51 9.33
CA ASP A 140 -4.86 4.43 8.98
C ASP A 140 -4.53 5.10 7.63
N VAL A 141 -5.23 6.18 7.29
CA VAL A 141 -5.04 6.94 6.05
C VAL A 141 -3.99 8.02 6.24
N LYS A 142 -3.06 8.14 5.29
CA LYS A 142 -2.07 9.22 5.25
C LYS A 142 -2.41 10.18 4.13
N VAL A 143 -2.24 11.48 4.41
CA VAL A 143 -2.61 12.60 3.53
C VAL A 143 -1.47 13.60 3.42
N THR A 144 -1.67 14.70 2.70
CA THR A 144 -0.70 15.79 2.59
C THR A 144 -1.30 17.09 3.11
N PHE A 145 -0.56 17.77 3.97
CA PHE A 145 -0.87 19.11 4.46
C PHE A 145 0.09 20.12 3.83
N PHE A 146 -0.45 21.17 3.20
CA PHE A 146 0.32 22.33 2.76
C PHE A 146 0.07 23.46 3.76
N VAL A 147 1.05 23.68 4.63
CA VAL A 147 0.86 24.42 5.87
C VAL A 147 1.17 25.92 5.75
N VAL A 148 0.52 26.69 6.61
CA VAL A 148 0.70 28.15 6.79
C VAL A 148 0.99 28.49 8.25
N ASN A 149 1.50 29.70 8.50
CA ASN A 149 1.82 30.17 9.88
C ASN A 149 0.66 30.98 10.49
N TYR A 150 -0.41 30.32 10.88
CA TYR A 150 -1.56 30.96 11.53
C TYR A 150 -1.67 30.68 13.04
N GLY A 151 -0.55 30.29 13.69
CA GLY A 151 -0.46 30.19 15.14
C GLY A 151 -0.72 28.82 15.73
N TYR A 152 -0.90 27.77 14.91
CA TYR A 152 -1.07 26.37 15.33
C TYR A 152 0.15 25.52 14.96
N ASN A 153 1.34 26.11 14.93
CA ASN A 153 2.56 25.49 14.41
C ASN A 153 2.99 24.20 15.16
N ASP A 154 2.61 24.04 16.42
CA ASP A 154 2.84 22.84 17.20
C ASP A 154 2.09 21.61 16.65
N VAL A 155 1.00 21.80 15.90
CA VAL A 155 0.24 20.72 15.25
C VAL A 155 0.99 20.15 14.06
N ILE A 156 1.85 20.93 13.37
CA ILE A 156 2.71 20.45 12.25
C ILE A 156 3.55 19.24 12.68
N GLY A 157 4.10 19.27 13.89
CA GLY A 157 4.86 18.14 14.44
C GLY A 157 4.00 16.89 14.63
N LYS A 158 2.69 17.04 14.96
CA LYS A 158 1.74 15.94 15.10
C LYS A 158 1.38 15.35 13.73
N GLU A 159 1.11 16.19 12.71
CA GLU A 159 0.88 15.75 11.33
C GLU A 159 2.04 14.88 10.83
N TYR A 160 3.26 15.38 10.99
CA TYR A 160 4.47 14.66 10.57
C TYR A 160 4.70 13.36 11.34
N ALA A 161 4.56 13.40 12.67
CA ALA A 161 4.74 12.23 13.54
C ALA A 161 3.69 11.12 13.26
N ALA A 162 2.49 11.51 12.81
CA ALA A 162 1.44 10.58 12.38
C ALA A 162 1.71 9.97 10.98
N GLY A 163 2.80 10.38 10.30
CA GLY A 163 3.21 9.83 9.00
C GLY A 163 2.55 10.51 7.80
N HIS A 164 1.95 11.69 7.99
CA HIS A 164 1.46 12.50 6.89
C HIS A 164 2.62 13.24 6.19
N THR A 165 2.43 13.60 4.93
CA THR A 165 3.34 14.50 4.24
C THR A 165 3.01 15.94 4.63
N VAL A 166 4.03 16.69 5.04
CA VAL A 166 3.94 18.13 5.28
C VAL A 166 4.69 18.87 4.19
N GLY A 167 4.01 19.75 3.48
CA GLY A 167 4.57 20.61 2.45
C GLY A 167 4.39 22.10 2.80
N VAL A 168 5.09 22.96 2.08
CA VAL A 168 4.99 24.41 2.26
C VAL A 168 3.84 24.98 1.44
N HIS A 169 2.95 25.74 2.09
CA HIS A 169 2.02 26.63 1.37
C HIS A 169 2.53 28.06 1.37
N SER A 170 2.65 28.68 2.53
CA SER A 170 3.17 30.04 2.69
C SER A 170 3.38 30.35 4.18
N ALA A 171 4.28 31.26 4.51
CA ALA A 171 4.34 31.78 5.89
C ALA A 171 3.28 32.85 6.15
N THR A 172 3.02 33.74 5.18
CA THR A 172 2.13 34.90 5.37
C THR A 172 0.78 34.74 4.67
N HIS A 173 0.72 33.98 3.57
CA HIS A 173 -0.41 33.87 2.65
C HIS A 173 -0.91 35.24 2.13
N ASP A 174 -0.01 36.24 2.09
CA ASP A 174 -0.32 37.55 1.55
C ASP A 174 0.14 37.63 0.09
N TYR A 175 -0.79 37.50 -0.84
CA TYR A 175 -0.55 37.49 -2.29
C TYR A 175 0.27 38.67 -2.79
N HIS A 176 0.02 39.89 -2.25
CA HIS A 176 0.76 41.07 -2.67
C HIS A 176 2.21 41.06 -2.22
N THR A 177 2.49 40.46 -1.09
CA THR A 177 3.83 40.26 -0.56
C THR A 177 4.55 39.14 -1.31
N ILE A 178 3.95 37.94 -1.34
CA ILE A 178 4.63 36.74 -1.86
C ILE A 178 4.86 36.79 -3.37
N PHE A 179 3.98 37.44 -4.14
CA PHE A 179 4.13 37.56 -5.59
C PHE A 179 4.71 38.91 -6.03
N ALA A 180 5.25 39.73 -5.11
CA ALA A 180 5.91 40.99 -5.44
C ALA A 180 7.21 40.75 -6.26
N SER A 181 7.97 39.71 -5.94
CA SER A 181 9.16 39.29 -6.69
C SER A 181 9.46 37.79 -6.39
N GLU A 182 10.38 37.21 -7.14
CA GLU A 182 10.88 35.86 -6.86
C GLU A 182 11.57 35.80 -5.50
N GLU A 183 12.35 36.82 -5.14
CA GLU A 183 13.03 36.92 -3.84
C GLU A 183 12.00 36.89 -2.69
N ALA A 184 10.94 37.73 -2.78
CA ALA A 184 9.90 37.79 -1.77
C ALA A 184 9.16 36.43 -1.59
N TYR A 185 8.90 35.74 -2.68
CA TYR A 185 8.31 34.43 -2.66
C TYR A 185 9.22 33.41 -1.92
N PHE A 186 10.52 33.39 -2.25
CA PHE A 186 11.45 32.45 -1.63
C PHE A 186 11.79 32.82 -0.18
N GLU A 187 11.72 34.08 0.23
CA GLU A 187 11.83 34.51 1.62
C GLU A 187 10.64 33.98 2.44
N ASP A 188 9.41 34.09 1.93
CA ASP A 188 8.20 33.58 2.56
C ASP A 188 8.21 32.05 2.64
N LEU A 189 8.59 31.38 1.53
CA LEU A 189 8.71 29.92 1.46
C LEU A 189 9.74 29.41 2.49
N GLN A 190 10.92 30.04 2.57
CA GLN A 190 11.95 29.64 3.51
C GLN A 190 11.51 29.87 4.96
N ALA A 191 10.83 30.99 5.25
CA ALA A 191 10.31 31.28 6.58
C ALA A 191 9.33 30.18 7.04
N MET A 192 8.43 29.69 6.16
CA MET A 192 7.55 28.58 6.49
C MET A 192 8.30 27.26 6.64
N ASN A 193 9.28 27.03 5.77
CA ASN A 193 10.08 25.79 5.83
C ASN A 193 10.96 25.73 7.07
N ASP A 194 11.44 26.85 7.60
CA ASP A 194 12.14 26.93 8.89
C ASP A 194 11.21 26.57 10.05
N ILE A 195 9.93 26.96 10.00
CA ILE A 195 8.93 26.58 10.98
C ILE A 195 8.68 25.06 10.89
N ILE A 196 8.51 24.50 9.69
CA ILE A 196 8.36 23.04 9.50
C ILE A 196 9.57 22.31 10.10
N TYR A 197 10.77 22.77 9.76
CA TYR A 197 12.01 22.16 10.31
C TYR A 197 12.05 22.20 11.84
N ALA A 198 11.67 23.31 12.44
CA ALA A 198 11.64 23.44 13.90
C ALA A 198 10.67 22.44 14.57
N GLN A 199 9.61 22.04 13.91
CA GLN A 199 8.61 21.10 14.40
C GLN A 199 8.91 19.63 14.07
N THR A 200 9.58 19.37 12.94
CA THR A 200 9.73 18.02 12.38
C THR A 200 11.17 17.53 12.32
N GLY A 201 12.15 18.43 12.39
CA GLY A 201 13.57 18.14 12.14
C GLY A 201 13.93 17.93 10.68
N THR A 202 12.98 18.16 9.74
CA THR A 202 13.17 17.94 8.30
C THR A 202 12.61 19.12 7.52
N TYR A 203 13.35 19.57 6.50
CA TYR A 203 12.83 20.56 5.55
C TYR A 203 11.87 19.87 4.57
N ALA A 204 10.74 20.54 4.28
CA ALA A 204 9.83 20.12 3.24
C ALA A 204 10.39 20.42 1.85
N ASP A 205 10.11 19.55 0.90
CA ASP A 205 10.50 19.65 -0.49
C ASP A 205 9.29 19.65 -1.45
N LEU A 206 8.08 19.47 -0.90
CA LEU A 206 6.82 19.65 -1.61
C LEU A 206 6.23 21.00 -1.27
N ILE A 207 5.70 21.68 -2.30
CA ILE A 207 5.04 22.98 -2.15
C ILE A 207 3.72 23.02 -2.90
N ARG A 208 2.83 23.90 -2.47
CA ARG A 208 1.68 24.36 -3.25
C ARG A 208 1.65 25.88 -3.24
N PHE A 209 1.55 26.47 -4.41
CA PHE A 209 1.42 27.92 -4.53
C PHE A 209 0.07 28.38 -3.98
N PRO A 210 0.00 29.44 -3.16
CA PRO A 210 -1.25 30.09 -2.80
C PRO A 210 -2.10 30.44 -4.01
N GLY A 211 -3.33 29.90 -4.06
CA GLY A 211 -4.23 30.03 -5.22
C GLY A 211 -3.86 29.17 -6.43
N GLY A 212 -2.85 28.29 -6.31
CA GLY A 212 -2.35 27.43 -7.39
C GLY A 212 -1.45 28.15 -8.40
N SER A 213 -0.78 27.37 -9.26
CA SER A 213 0.11 27.89 -10.29
C SER A 213 -0.62 28.71 -11.38
N SER A 214 -1.93 28.49 -11.53
CA SER A 214 -2.80 29.21 -12.49
C SER A 214 -3.47 30.46 -11.92
N ASN A 215 -3.14 30.88 -10.68
CA ASN A 215 -3.81 32.00 -10.05
C ASN A 215 -3.69 33.30 -10.89
N THR A 216 -4.76 34.10 -10.86
CA THR A 216 -4.81 35.40 -11.51
C THR A 216 -4.58 36.56 -10.54
N ILE A 217 -4.50 36.29 -9.24
CA ILE A 217 -4.28 37.31 -8.21
C ILE A 217 -2.90 37.92 -8.36
N SER A 218 -1.92 37.15 -8.81
CA SER A 218 -0.54 37.60 -9.10
C SER A 218 -0.39 38.50 -10.34
N SER A 219 -1.48 38.79 -11.07
CA SER A 219 -1.42 39.55 -12.34
C SER A 219 -0.88 40.97 -12.22
N PHE A 220 -0.78 41.53 -11.02
CA PHE A 220 -0.11 42.79 -10.75
C PHE A 220 1.42 42.74 -11.03
N ASN A 221 2.01 41.53 -11.05
CA ASN A 221 3.39 41.26 -11.45
C ASN A 221 3.40 40.31 -12.67
N PRO A 222 3.37 40.83 -13.91
CA PRO A 222 3.24 40.02 -15.11
C PRO A 222 4.37 38.98 -15.24
N GLY A 223 4.04 37.75 -15.55
CA GLY A 223 4.96 36.64 -15.74
C GLY A 223 5.56 36.07 -14.46
N ILE A 224 5.14 36.49 -13.26
CA ILE A 224 5.70 36.00 -12.00
C ILE A 224 5.48 34.51 -11.81
N MET A 225 4.29 34.00 -12.12
CA MET A 225 4.02 32.56 -11.96
C MET A 225 4.81 31.70 -12.94
N THR A 226 4.98 32.17 -14.19
CA THR A 226 5.84 31.50 -15.18
C THR A 226 7.27 31.37 -14.67
N ARG A 227 7.83 32.43 -14.05
CA ARG A 227 9.18 32.38 -13.46
C ARG A 227 9.24 31.50 -12.23
N LEU A 228 8.27 31.63 -11.30
CA LEU A 228 8.25 30.87 -10.05
C LEU A 228 8.11 29.38 -10.29
N THR A 229 7.26 28.91 -11.21
CA THR A 229 7.10 27.48 -11.50
C THR A 229 8.39 26.84 -12.03
N GLN A 230 9.24 27.60 -12.72
CA GLN A 230 10.58 27.16 -13.13
C GLN A 230 11.57 27.21 -11.97
N ALA A 231 11.62 28.33 -11.26
CA ALA A 231 12.60 28.59 -10.21
C ALA A 231 12.46 27.62 -9.00
N VAL A 232 11.24 27.20 -8.64
CA VAL A 232 11.04 26.23 -7.56
C VAL A 232 11.59 24.86 -7.94
N VAL A 233 11.39 24.41 -9.17
CA VAL A 233 11.93 23.13 -9.68
C VAL A 233 13.46 23.19 -9.75
N GLU A 234 14.05 24.27 -10.22
CA GLU A 234 15.51 24.48 -10.27
C GLU A 234 16.13 24.44 -8.87
N ARG A 235 15.40 24.83 -7.82
CA ARG A 235 15.81 24.76 -6.41
C ARG A 235 15.51 23.43 -5.75
N GLY A 236 14.98 22.42 -6.49
CA GLY A 236 14.76 21.06 -6.02
C GLY A 236 13.41 20.82 -5.33
N TYR A 237 12.49 21.79 -5.37
CA TYR A 237 11.13 21.61 -4.90
C TYR A 237 10.27 20.93 -5.98
N THR A 238 9.25 20.18 -5.52
CA THR A 238 8.16 19.68 -6.37
C THR A 238 6.89 20.42 -5.99
N TYR A 239 6.23 21.07 -6.96
CA TYR A 239 4.96 21.73 -6.68
C TYR A 239 3.78 20.91 -7.18
N PHE A 240 2.65 21.04 -6.48
CA PHE A 240 1.40 20.37 -6.81
C PHE A 240 0.25 21.37 -6.84
N ASP A 241 -0.49 21.38 -7.93
CA ASP A 241 -1.84 21.92 -7.98
C ASP A 241 -2.84 20.81 -7.60
N TRP A 242 -4.00 20.80 -8.20
CA TRP A 242 -5.05 19.79 -7.99
C TRP A 242 -5.80 19.53 -9.29
N ASN A 243 -6.46 18.39 -9.38
CA ASN A 243 -7.37 18.08 -10.48
C ASN A 243 -8.78 17.71 -9.99
N VAL A 244 -9.01 17.78 -8.68
CA VAL A 244 -10.32 17.68 -8.02
C VAL A 244 -10.43 18.78 -6.99
N SER A 245 -11.47 19.60 -7.06
CA SER A 245 -11.78 20.65 -6.09
C SER A 245 -12.98 20.26 -5.25
N SER A 246 -12.87 20.43 -3.93
CA SER A 246 -14.00 20.29 -3.01
C SER A 246 -14.95 21.50 -3.03
N GLU A 247 -14.53 22.63 -3.62
CA GLU A 247 -15.21 23.93 -3.63
C GLU A 247 -15.40 24.56 -2.23
N ASP A 248 -14.66 24.09 -1.23
CA ASP A 248 -14.73 24.52 0.16
C ASP A 248 -14.11 25.90 0.44
N ALA A 249 -13.35 26.46 -0.51
CA ALA A 249 -12.72 27.77 -0.37
C ALA A 249 -13.65 28.97 -0.69
N GLY A 250 -14.92 28.70 -1.01
CA GLY A 250 -15.91 29.75 -1.30
C GLY A 250 -17.09 29.31 -2.17
N GLY A 251 -17.06 28.10 -2.71
CA GLY A 251 -18.17 27.54 -3.49
C GLY A 251 -19.27 26.98 -2.59
N THR A 252 -18.91 26.42 -1.43
CA THR A 252 -19.87 25.84 -0.48
C THR A 252 -19.37 25.89 0.96
N THR A 253 -20.30 25.81 1.91
CA THR A 253 -20.06 25.57 3.34
C THR A 253 -20.86 24.36 3.85
N ASP A 254 -21.44 23.59 2.94
CA ASP A 254 -22.24 22.41 3.23
C ASP A 254 -21.37 21.16 3.10
N PRO A 255 -21.17 20.37 4.17
CA PRO A 255 -20.37 19.15 4.14
C PRO A 255 -20.88 18.10 3.14
N ASP A 256 -22.19 18.06 2.86
CA ASP A 256 -22.74 17.16 1.86
C ASP A 256 -22.33 17.56 0.44
N VAL A 257 -22.27 18.85 0.15
CA VAL A 257 -21.82 19.38 -1.12
C VAL A 257 -20.30 19.18 -1.28
N VAL A 258 -19.50 19.43 -0.22
CA VAL A 258 -18.06 19.12 -0.20
C VAL A 258 -17.82 17.66 -0.54
N PHE A 259 -18.51 16.74 0.14
CA PHE A 259 -18.43 15.30 -0.15
C PHE A 259 -18.74 15.02 -1.61
N GLN A 260 -19.89 15.50 -2.12
CA GLN A 260 -20.32 15.19 -3.50
C GLN A 260 -19.35 15.73 -4.55
N ASN A 261 -18.84 16.97 -4.39
CA ASN A 261 -17.86 17.54 -5.31
C ASN A 261 -16.58 16.69 -5.40
N VAL A 262 -16.10 16.19 -4.25
CA VAL A 262 -14.91 15.34 -4.20
C VAL A 262 -15.17 14.01 -4.90
N ILE A 263 -16.31 13.35 -4.61
CA ILE A 263 -16.63 12.04 -5.21
C ILE A 263 -16.81 12.16 -6.72
N ASP A 264 -17.58 13.13 -7.20
CA ASP A 264 -17.79 13.38 -8.64
C ASP A 264 -16.46 13.66 -9.37
N GLY A 265 -15.54 14.35 -8.66
CA GLY A 265 -14.21 14.64 -9.18
C GLY A 265 -13.28 13.41 -9.23
N ILE A 266 -13.39 12.49 -8.28
CA ILE A 266 -12.58 11.26 -8.21
C ILE A 266 -13.06 10.21 -9.20
N GLU A 267 -14.37 10.06 -9.36
CA GLU A 267 -14.99 8.96 -10.10
C GLU A 267 -14.42 8.84 -11.52
N GLY A 268 -13.95 7.64 -11.87
CA GLY A 268 -13.37 7.34 -13.18
C GLY A 268 -11.94 7.85 -13.41
N ARG A 269 -11.31 8.52 -12.43
CA ARG A 269 -9.90 8.96 -12.53
C ARG A 269 -8.95 7.90 -11.97
N LYS A 270 -7.79 7.77 -12.62
CA LYS A 270 -6.70 6.92 -12.12
C LYS A 270 -5.88 7.60 -11.02
N ASN A 271 -5.72 8.91 -11.09
CA ASN A 271 -5.00 9.70 -10.11
C ASN A 271 -5.78 10.98 -9.82
N SER A 272 -6.10 11.21 -8.56
CA SER A 272 -6.83 12.38 -8.09
C SER A 272 -6.05 13.09 -7.02
N VAL A 273 -5.64 14.33 -7.27
CA VAL A 273 -5.11 15.24 -6.26
C VAL A 273 -6.25 16.18 -5.86
N VAL A 274 -6.72 16.00 -4.63
CA VAL A 274 -7.93 16.68 -4.12
C VAL A 274 -7.54 17.90 -3.31
N LEU A 275 -8.03 19.07 -3.69
CA LEU A 275 -7.90 20.31 -2.90
C LEU A 275 -9.01 20.39 -1.87
N MET A 276 -8.62 20.51 -0.61
CA MET A 276 -9.47 20.79 0.56
C MET A 276 -8.73 21.73 1.52
N HIS A 277 -9.45 22.24 2.53
CA HIS A 277 -8.86 23.10 3.56
C HIS A 277 -9.27 22.60 4.97
N ASP A 278 -8.32 22.22 5.79
CA ASP A 278 -8.56 21.79 7.18
C ASP A 278 -8.86 22.97 8.13
N SER A 279 -8.71 24.17 7.63
CA SER A 279 -9.22 25.39 8.31
C SER A 279 -10.75 25.49 8.32
N LYS A 280 -11.46 24.62 7.59
CA LYS A 280 -12.92 24.62 7.44
C LYS A 280 -13.54 23.41 8.16
N GLY A 281 -14.30 23.65 9.23
CA GLY A 281 -14.95 22.58 10.00
C GLY A 281 -15.91 21.73 9.18
N TYR A 282 -16.65 22.32 8.23
CA TYR A 282 -17.55 21.59 7.33
C TYR A 282 -16.79 20.68 6.34
N THR A 283 -15.54 21.00 6.00
CA THR A 283 -14.67 20.11 5.22
C THR A 283 -14.25 18.90 6.06
N VAL A 284 -13.78 19.15 7.29
CA VAL A 284 -13.40 18.07 8.22
C VAL A 284 -14.56 17.09 8.47
N GLU A 285 -15.80 17.61 8.61
CA GLU A 285 -17.01 16.80 8.75
C GLU A 285 -17.26 15.86 7.55
N ALA A 286 -16.88 16.28 6.33
CA ALA A 286 -17.06 15.47 5.13
C ALA A 286 -15.99 14.38 4.96
N VAL A 287 -14.79 14.52 5.57
CA VAL A 287 -13.61 13.69 5.28
C VAL A 287 -13.84 12.22 5.59
N GLU A 288 -14.49 11.88 6.72
CA GLU A 288 -14.74 10.48 7.07
C GLU A 288 -15.55 9.75 6.00
N ARG A 289 -16.55 10.43 5.43
CA ARG A 289 -17.37 9.89 4.34
C ARG A 289 -16.61 9.75 3.04
N ILE A 290 -15.72 10.70 2.74
CA ILE A 290 -14.83 10.64 1.56
C ILE A 290 -13.92 9.43 1.67
N ILE A 291 -13.26 9.23 2.82
CA ILE A 291 -12.37 8.09 3.06
C ILE A 291 -13.13 6.76 2.89
N THR A 292 -14.27 6.60 3.56
CA THR A 292 -15.04 5.36 3.51
C THR A 292 -15.50 5.07 2.08
N TRP A 293 -15.98 6.08 1.36
CA TRP A 293 -16.36 5.90 -0.04
C TRP A 293 -15.19 5.47 -0.92
N CYS A 294 -14.02 6.10 -0.77
CA CYS A 294 -12.83 5.72 -1.52
C CYS A 294 -12.44 4.26 -1.28
N LEU A 295 -12.40 3.82 -0.02
CA LEU A 295 -12.05 2.45 0.36
C LEU A 295 -13.08 1.44 -0.15
N ASP A 296 -14.38 1.73 0.01
CA ASP A 296 -15.48 0.86 -0.44
C ASP A 296 -15.51 0.70 -1.97
N ASN A 297 -15.05 1.72 -2.72
CA ASN A 297 -14.97 1.70 -4.18
C ASN A 297 -13.59 1.28 -4.70
N GLY A 298 -12.69 0.80 -3.83
CA GLY A 298 -11.41 0.22 -4.20
C GLY A 298 -10.35 1.23 -4.63
N TYR A 299 -10.48 2.50 -4.23
CA TYR A 299 -9.42 3.49 -4.41
C TYR A 299 -8.35 3.35 -3.33
N GLU A 300 -7.11 3.58 -3.71
CA GLU A 300 -5.98 3.70 -2.79
C GLU A 300 -5.83 5.14 -2.32
N LEU A 301 -5.75 5.34 -1.00
CA LEU A 301 -5.46 6.65 -0.41
C LEU A 301 -3.97 6.73 -0.06
N ARG A 302 -3.27 7.71 -0.61
CA ARG A 302 -1.83 7.91 -0.39
C ARG A 302 -1.49 9.38 -0.13
N PRO A 303 -0.45 9.67 0.66
CA PRO A 303 0.12 11.02 0.72
C PRO A 303 0.92 11.30 -0.56
N LEU A 304 1.06 12.57 -0.93
CA LEU A 304 1.95 12.99 -2.01
C LEU A 304 3.42 12.76 -1.62
N THR A 305 4.21 12.41 -2.62
CA THR A 305 5.67 12.34 -2.59
C THR A 305 6.23 13.01 -3.84
N LYS A 306 7.54 13.19 -3.93
CA LYS A 306 8.19 13.71 -5.16
C LYS A 306 7.88 12.88 -6.40
N ASP A 307 7.64 11.58 -6.23
CA ASP A 307 7.38 10.64 -7.34
C ASP A 307 5.89 10.53 -7.68
N SER A 308 5.02 11.22 -6.94
CA SER A 308 3.58 11.23 -7.22
C SER A 308 3.27 11.93 -8.53
N PRO A 309 2.23 11.49 -9.28
CA PRO A 309 1.78 12.18 -10.47
C PRO A 309 1.43 13.64 -10.16
N THR A 310 2.05 14.58 -10.86
CA THR A 310 1.77 15.99 -10.69
C THR A 310 0.45 16.36 -11.38
N ALA A 311 -0.29 17.27 -10.76
CA ALA A 311 -1.54 17.82 -11.28
C ALA A 311 -1.34 19.32 -11.55
N HIS A 312 -0.43 19.65 -12.46
CA HIS A 312 -0.11 21.06 -12.78
C HIS A 312 -1.22 21.70 -13.58
N HIS A 313 -1.61 22.90 -13.19
CA HIS A 313 -2.47 23.78 -13.97
C HIS A 313 -1.69 24.45 -15.10
N SER A 314 -2.41 24.90 -16.12
CA SER A 314 -1.82 25.80 -17.12
C SER A 314 -1.55 27.16 -16.49
N VAL A 315 -0.29 27.60 -16.50
CA VAL A 315 0.11 28.86 -15.94
C VAL A 315 -0.45 30.01 -16.79
N SER A 316 -1.13 30.95 -16.13
CA SER A 316 -1.81 32.08 -16.83
C SER A 316 -1.06 33.41 -16.72
N ASN A 317 -0.04 33.51 -15.86
CA ASN A 317 0.70 34.74 -15.59
C ASN A 317 2.22 34.50 -15.53
#